data_4bafaef1e9d80444a0ae5f5d3a7764b2
#
_entry.id   4bafaef1e9d80444a0ae5f5d3a7764b2
#
_cell.length_a   1.000
_cell.length_b   1.000
_cell.length_c   1.000
_cell.angle_alpha   90.00
_cell.angle_beta   90.00
_cell.angle_gamma   90.00
#
_symmetry.space_group_name_H-M   'P 1'
#
loop_
_entity.id
_entity.type
_entity.pdbx_description
1 polymer ?
#
loop_
_entity_poly.entity_id
_entity_poly.type
_entity_poly.pdbx_seq_one_letter_code
_entity_poly.pdbx_strand_id
1 'polypeptide(L)'
;MYLADFTALAEASRESGRGFTAFRTADRVLGLGWPDDVAEQWLYDHSDKEPFLQDYGDVDLSRIRWDLEALPAADIAAMPTGPSDHDLIDQFAANPDHWISVRNSGVHLGVAQMWQFHGTWKRWPVLIDRGLLEASGAGLQIVEGRTRVGILKGRLKKGAFVAEHHLAWVGRPNP
;
A
#
# COMPACT_ATOMS: atom_id res chain seq x y z
N MET A 1 2.25 3.53 -19.37
CA MET A 1 2.14 2.15 -18.86
C MET A 1 1.09 2.14 -17.76
N TYR A 2 0.09 1.27 -17.83
CA TYR A 2 -1.09 1.29 -16.96
C TYR A 2 -1.21 0.01 -16.15
N LEU A 3 -2.02 0.02 -15.08
CA LEU A 3 -2.15 -1.12 -14.17
C LEU A 3 -2.60 -2.40 -14.89
N ALA A 4 -3.57 -2.30 -15.79
CA ALA A 4 -4.08 -3.44 -16.56
C ALA A 4 -3.01 -4.11 -17.45
N ASP A 5 -1.94 -3.41 -17.79
CA ASP A 5 -0.82 -3.96 -18.59
C ASP A 5 -0.07 -5.10 -17.85
N PHE A 6 -0.27 -5.24 -16.54
CA PHE A 6 0.40 -6.23 -15.68
C PHE A 6 -0.48 -7.42 -15.33
N THR A 7 -1.78 -7.40 -15.62
CA THR A 7 -2.75 -8.45 -15.24
C THR A 7 -2.31 -9.84 -15.73
N ALA A 8 -2.12 -10.01 -17.04
CA ALA A 8 -1.73 -11.30 -17.60
C ALA A 8 -0.38 -11.80 -17.08
N LEU A 9 0.56 -10.88 -16.82
CA LEU A 9 1.87 -11.22 -16.27
C LEU A 9 1.75 -11.70 -14.81
N ALA A 10 0.92 -11.04 -14.00
CA ALA A 10 0.68 -11.44 -12.62
C ALA A 10 0.01 -12.82 -12.54
N GLU A 11 -0.99 -13.07 -13.39
CA GLU A 11 -1.67 -14.37 -13.50
C GLU A 11 -0.69 -15.47 -13.89
N ALA A 12 0.04 -15.31 -14.98
CA ALA A 12 1.04 -16.29 -15.43
C ALA A 12 2.13 -16.55 -14.38
N SER A 13 2.54 -15.52 -13.63
CA SER A 13 3.52 -15.66 -12.56
C SER A 13 2.98 -16.50 -11.38
N ARG A 14 1.70 -16.32 -11.00
CA ARG A 14 1.04 -17.13 -9.97
C ARG A 14 0.90 -18.58 -10.44
N GLU A 15 0.46 -18.83 -11.66
CA GLU A 15 0.28 -20.16 -12.25
C GLU A 15 1.61 -20.93 -12.38
N SER A 16 2.72 -20.22 -12.61
CA SER A 16 4.05 -20.83 -12.70
C SER A 16 4.56 -21.45 -11.40
N GLY A 17 3.88 -21.20 -10.27
CA GLY A 17 4.32 -21.57 -8.92
C GLY A 17 5.52 -20.77 -8.38
N ARG A 18 6.08 -19.85 -9.19
CA ARG A 18 7.20 -18.99 -8.79
C ARG A 18 6.73 -17.66 -8.19
N GLY A 19 5.46 -17.32 -8.37
CA GLY A 19 4.81 -16.17 -7.78
C GLY A 19 5.51 -14.84 -8.10
N PHE A 20 5.62 -13.96 -7.10
CA PHE A 20 6.26 -12.66 -7.29
C PHE A 20 7.70 -12.73 -7.79
N THR A 21 8.45 -13.79 -7.46
CA THR A 21 9.82 -13.97 -7.97
C THR A 21 9.88 -14.02 -9.50
N ALA A 22 8.89 -14.63 -10.17
CA ALA A 22 8.82 -14.61 -11.63
C ALA A 22 8.37 -13.24 -12.14
N PHE A 23 7.37 -12.65 -11.49
CA PHE A 23 6.81 -11.35 -11.87
C PHE A 23 7.86 -10.24 -11.88
N ARG A 24 8.62 -10.08 -10.78
CA ARG A 24 9.60 -9.00 -10.61
C ARG A 24 10.77 -9.05 -11.59
N THR A 25 11.06 -10.22 -12.20
CA THR A 25 12.15 -10.39 -13.18
C THR A 25 11.72 -10.17 -14.62
N ALA A 26 10.46 -9.89 -14.88
CA ALA A 26 9.97 -9.60 -16.23
C ALA A 26 10.42 -8.21 -16.70
N ASP A 27 10.83 -8.10 -17.96
CA ASP A 27 11.36 -6.85 -18.54
C ASP A 27 10.43 -5.64 -18.34
N ARG A 28 9.11 -5.87 -18.40
CA ARG A 28 8.10 -4.82 -18.20
C ARG A 28 8.12 -4.27 -16.78
N VAL A 29 8.32 -5.11 -15.77
CA VAL A 29 8.41 -4.70 -14.37
C VAL A 29 9.75 -4.02 -14.11
N LEU A 30 10.84 -4.62 -14.61
CA LEU A 30 12.18 -4.04 -14.52
C LEU A 30 12.25 -2.65 -15.17
N GLY A 31 11.56 -2.46 -16.30
CA GLY A 31 11.50 -1.19 -17.03
C GLY A 31 10.83 -0.04 -16.27
N LEU A 32 10.03 -0.32 -15.23
CA LEU A 32 9.48 0.71 -14.34
C LEU A 32 10.53 1.23 -13.34
N GLY A 33 11.52 0.41 -12.97
CA GLY A 33 12.50 0.75 -11.94
C GLY A 33 11.91 0.92 -10.54
N TRP A 34 10.74 0.33 -10.28
CA TRP A 34 10.05 0.44 -8.99
C TRP A 34 10.69 -0.44 -7.91
N PRO A 35 10.62 -0.03 -6.62
CA PRO A 35 11.00 -0.92 -5.53
C PRO A 35 10.19 -2.22 -5.57
N ASP A 36 10.85 -3.37 -5.33
CA ASP A 36 10.22 -4.70 -5.32
C ASP A 36 8.98 -4.73 -4.40
N ASP A 37 9.07 -4.10 -3.23
CA ASP A 37 7.98 -4.05 -2.25
C ASP A 37 6.74 -3.33 -2.78
N VAL A 38 6.91 -2.24 -3.54
CA VAL A 38 5.82 -1.51 -4.19
C VAL A 38 5.25 -2.30 -5.37
N ALA A 39 6.13 -2.86 -6.21
CA ALA A 39 5.72 -3.66 -7.35
C ALA A 39 4.89 -4.90 -6.91
N GLU A 40 5.25 -5.52 -5.78
CA GLU A 40 4.46 -6.62 -5.22
C GLU A 40 3.11 -6.13 -4.71
N GLN A 41 3.10 -5.13 -3.82
CA GLN A 41 1.88 -4.66 -3.14
C GLN A 41 0.88 -3.98 -4.08
N TRP A 42 1.30 -3.42 -5.19
CA TRP A 42 0.40 -2.73 -6.12
C TRP A 42 0.19 -3.53 -7.41
N LEU A 43 1.26 -3.85 -8.13
CA LEU A 43 1.10 -4.45 -9.46
C LEU A 43 0.75 -5.94 -9.38
N TYR A 44 1.54 -6.70 -8.62
CA TYR A 44 1.36 -8.15 -8.56
C TYR A 44 0.09 -8.56 -7.80
N ASP A 45 -0.20 -7.89 -6.67
CA ASP A 45 -1.34 -8.26 -5.82
C ASP A 45 -2.68 -7.71 -6.35
N HIS A 46 -2.66 -6.63 -7.17
CA HIS A 46 -3.89 -5.89 -7.47
C HIS A 46 -4.15 -5.57 -8.94
N SER A 47 -3.26 -5.91 -9.89
CA SER A 47 -3.47 -5.58 -11.31
C SER A 47 -4.69 -6.26 -11.96
N ASP A 48 -5.24 -7.31 -11.33
CA ASP A 48 -6.43 -8.05 -11.74
C ASP A 48 -7.68 -7.73 -10.90
N LYS A 49 -7.59 -6.79 -9.95
CA LYS A 49 -8.68 -6.47 -9.02
C LYS A 49 -9.50 -5.29 -9.55
N GLU A 50 -10.78 -5.55 -9.85
CA GLU A 50 -11.70 -4.56 -10.39
C GLU A 50 -11.73 -3.24 -9.58
N PRO A 51 -11.80 -3.24 -8.22
CA PRO A 51 -11.78 -1.99 -7.45
C PRO A 51 -10.49 -1.18 -7.65
N PHE A 52 -9.33 -1.84 -7.77
CA PHE A 52 -8.06 -1.18 -8.04
C PHE A 52 -7.96 -0.63 -9.46
N LEU A 53 -8.50 -1.35 -10.43
CA LEU A 53 -8.58 -0.89 -11.82
C LEU A 53 -9.51 0.32 -11.94
N GLN A 54 -10.62 0.36 -11.20
CA GLN A 54 -11.51 1.52 -11.17
C GLN A 54 -10.83 2.74 -10.55
N ASP A 55 -10.09 2.58 -9.46
CA ASP A 55 -9.48 3.68 -8.72
C ASP A 55 -8.18 4.17 -9.34
N TYR A 56 -7.39 3.27 -9.96
CA TYR A 56 -6.00 3.53 -10.37
C TYR A 56 -5.66 3.11 -11.80
N GLY A 57 -6.64 2.57 -12.56
CA GLY A 57 -6.41 2.02 -13.90
C GLY A 57 -5.89 3.03 -14.91
N ASP A 58 -6.28 4.30 -14.79
CA ASP A 58 -5.92 5.38 -15.70
C ASP A 58 -4.60 6.09 -15.33
N VAL A 59 -3.95 5.67 -14.22
CA VAL A 59 -2.67 6.26 -13.80
C VAL A 59 -1.54 5.79 -14.71
N ASP A 60 -0.81 6.72 -15.32
CA ASP A 60 0.42 6.37 -16.03
C ASP A 60 1.56 6.08 -15.06
N LEU A 61 1.79 4.79 -14.82
CA LEU A 61 2.76 4.25 -13.86
C LEU A 61 4.21 4.65 -14.20
N SER A 62 4.52 4.93 -15.48
CA SER A 62 5.86 5.37 -15.90
C SER A 62 6.20 6.80 -15.43
N ARG A 63 5.20 7.54 -14.99
CA ARG A 63 5.37 8.90 -14.45
C ARG A 63 5.59 8.96 -12.95
N ILE A 64 5.66 7.81 -12.28
CA ILE A 64 5.78 7.74 -10.82
C ILE A 64 7.22 7.39 -10.44
N ARG A 65 7.84 8.21 -9.59
CA ARG A 65 9.02 7.85 -8.82
C ARG A 65 8.63 7.53 -7.37
N TRP A 66 9.38 6.65 -6.74
CA TRP A 66 9.11 6.19 -5.39
C TRP A 66 10.21 6.61 -4.43
N ASP A 67 9.81 7.24 -3.32
CA ASP A 67 10.67 7.58 -2.21
C ASP A 67 10.17 6.90 -0.92
N LEU A 68 11.08 6.51 -0.04
CA LEU A 68 10.72 6.06 1.29
C LEU A 68 10.73 7.26 2.22
N GLU A 69 9.55 7.66 2.72
CA GLU A 69 9.37 8.84 3.56
C GLU A 69 8.91 8.48 4.98
N ALA A 70 9.39 9.25 5.97
CA ALA A 70 8.89 9.20 7.34
C ALA A 70 7.80 10.28 7.51
N LEU A 71 6.56 9.86 7.76
CA LEU A 71 5.40 10.74 7.85
C LEU A 71 4.79 10.70 9.25
N PRO A 72 4.23 11.83 9.75
CA PRO A 72 3.57 11.86 11.04
C PRO A 72 2.38 10.89 11.10
N ALA A 73 2.22 10.20 12.24
CA ALA A 73 1.15 9.23 12.45
C ALA A 73 -0.25 9.82 12.24
N ALA A 74 -0.46 11.06 12.71
CA ALA A 74 -1.74 11.76 12.59
C ALA A 74 -2.08 12.05 11.12
N ASP A 75 -1.08 12.44 10.32
CA ASP A 75 -1.27 12.76 8.90
C ASP A 75 -1.67 11.51 8.13
N ILE A 76 -0.96 10.38 8.33
CA ILE A 76 -1.30 9.11 7.67
C ILE A 76 -2.71 8.64 8.08
N ALA A 77 -3.07 8.74 9.36
CA ALA A 77 -4.39 8.32 9.84
C ALA A 77 -5.55 9.17 9.28
N ALA A 78 -5.26 10.37 8.79
CA ALA A 78 -6.23 11.29 8.18
C ALA A 78 -6.27 11.19 6.64
N MET A 79 -5.35 10.46 5.99
CA MET A 79 -5.30 10.37 4.53
C MET A 79 -6.53 9.66 3.96
N PRO A 80 -7.01 10.11 2.78
CA PRO A 80 -8.05 9.39 2.03
C PRO A 80 -7.49 8.10 1.42
N THR A 81 -8.39 7.22 1.02
CA THR A 81 -8.13 6.05 0.16
C THR A 81 -8.92 6.18 -1.14
N GLY A 82 -8.76 5.24 -2.07
CA GLY A 82 -9.55 5.18 -3.29
C GLY A 82 -11.06 5.06 -3.01
N PRO A 83 -11.91 5.56 -3.90
CA PRO A 83 -13.37 5.55 -3.71
C PRO A 83 -13.97 4.17 -3.45
N SER A 84 -13.41 3.12 -4.04
CA SER A 84 -13.86 1.74 -3.86
C SER A 84 -13.63 1.18 -2.45
N ASP A 85 -12.78 1.84 -1.64
CA ASP A 85 -12.32 1.38 -0.33
C ASP A 85 -12.64 2.35 0.81
N HIS A 86 -13.47 3.36 0.58
CA HIS A 86 -13.62 4.51 1.48
C HIS A 86 -13.96 4.18 2.95
N ASP A 87 -14.69 3.09 3.22
CA ASP A 87 -15.07 2.69 4.58
C ASP A 87 -14.12 1.69 5.24
N LEU A 88 -13.22 1.07 4.48
CA LEU A 88 -12.41 -0.05 4.98
C LEU A 88 -11.47 0.36 6.10
N ILE A 89 -10.87 1.54 6.03
CA ILE A 89 -9.95 2.02 7.07
C ILE A 89 -10.68 2.16 8.41
N ASP A 90 -11.91 2.68 8.42
CA ASP A 90 -12.69 2.84 9.64
C ASP A 90 -13.19 1.49 10.19
N GLN A 91 -13.53 0.55 9.33
CA GLN A 91 -13.84 -0.82 9.75
C GLN A 91 -12.63 -1.49 10.43
N PHE A 92 -11.42 -1.36 9.88
CA PHE A 92 -10.21 -1.86 10.52
C PHE A 92 -9.88 -1.11 11.81
N ALA A 93 -10.12 0.20 11.87
CA ALA A 93 -9.88 1.02 13.05
C ALA A 93 -10.80 0.70 14.24
N ALA A 94 -11.98 0.13 13.99
CA ALA A 94 -12.92 -0.26 15.05
C ALA A 94 -12.34 -1.32 16.00
N ASN A 95 -11.53 -2.24 15.47
CA ASN A 95 -10.92 -3.30 16.29
C ASN A 95 -9.45 -3.57 15.90
N PRO A 96 -8.52 -2.65 16.20
CA PRO A 96 -7.12 -2.75 15.79
C PRO A 96 -6.40 -4.00 16.33
N ASP A 97 -6.70 -4.42 17.57
CA ASP A 97 -6.03 -5.55 18.21
C ASP A 97 -6.43 -6.89 17.55
N HIS A 98 -7.67 -7.00 17.11
CA HIS A 98 -8.13 -8.13 16.30
C HIS A 98 -7.32 -8.23 14.99
N TRP A 99 -7.17 -7.13 14.28
CA TRP A 99 -6.45 -7.13 13.00
C TRP A 99 -4.95 -7.36 13.16
N ILE A 100 -4.34 -6.89 14.25
CA ILE A 100 -2.96 -7.22 14.61
C ILE A 100 -2.83 -8.74 14.79
N SER A 101 -3.75 -9.38 15.52
CA SER A 101 -3.74 -10.82 15.76
C SER A 101 -3.93 -11.63 14.47
N VAL A 102 -4.95 -11.30 13.68
CA VAL A 102 -5.28 -12.00 12.42
C VAL A 102 -4.13 -11.89 11.41
N ARG A 103 -3.45 -10.74 11.34
CA ARG A 103 -2.34 -10.51 10.40
C ARG A 103 -0.98 -10.99 10.94
N ASN A 104 -0.90 -11.56 12.14
CA ASN A 104 0.36 -12.04 12.71
C ASN A 104 0.63 -13.52 12.36
N SER A 105 0.58 -13.86 11.06
CA SER A 105 0.77 -15.24 10.57
C SER A 105 1.51 -15.27 9.23
N GLY A 106 2.11 -16.40 8.87
CA GLY A 106 2.80 -16.58 7.60
C GLY A 106 3.88 -15.50 7.39
N VAL A 107 3.88 -14.86 6.23
CA VAL A 107 4.81 -13.79 5.86
C VAL A 107 4.68 -12.54 6.75
N HIS A 108 3.56 -12.39 7.44
CA HIS A 108 3.29 -11.29 8.37
C HIS A 108 3.63 -11.63 9.83
N LEU A 109 4.22 -12.80 10.09
CA LEU A 109 4.67 -13.15 11.44
C LEU A 109 5.60 -12.06 12.00
N GLY A 110 5.35 -11.62 13.24
CA GLY A 110 6.08 -10.52 13.87
C GLY A 110 5.34 -9.16 13.82
N VAL A 111 4.18 -9.07 13.16
CA VAL A 111 3.36 -7.84 13.14
C VAL A 111 2.95 -7.43 14.56
N ALA A 112 2.55 -8.39 15.41
CA ALA A 112 2.17 -8.10 16.80
C ALA A 112 3.33 -7.50 17.60
N GLN A 113 4.55 -8.03 17.45
CA GLN A 113 5.76 -7.52 18.11
C GLN A 113 6.09 -6.11 17.62
N MET A 114 5.98 -5.83 16.31
CA MET A 114 6.22 -4.50 15.77
C MET A 114 5.27 -3.46 16.37
N TRP A 115 3.98 -3.78 16.48
CA TRP A 115 3.01 -2.88 17.11
C TRP A 115 3.21 -2.75 18.62
N GLN A 116 3.61 -3.82 19.31
CA GLN A 116 3.81 -3.82 20.75
C GLN A 116 5.06 -3.03 21.17
N PHE A 117 6.19 -3.24 20.49
CA PHE A 117 7.49 -2.71 20.92
C PHE A 117 7.91 -1.44 20.18
N HIS A 118 7.43 -1.26 18.94
CA HIS A 118 7.83 -0.13 18.10
C HIS A 118 6.65 0.77 17.71
N GLY A 119 5.42 0.40 18.03
CA GLY A 119 4.23 1.19 17.71
C GLY A 119 4.01 1.42 16.23
N THR A 120 4.52 0.54 15.37
CA THR A 120 4.48 0.70 13.89
C THR A 120 4.28 -0.65 13.19
N TRP A 121 4.18 -0.60 11.88
CA TRP A 121 4.04 -1.78 11.01
C TRP A 121 5.37 -2.44 10.63
N LYS A 122 5.29 -3.69 10.19
CA LYS A 122 6.42 -4.48 9.70
C LYS A 122 6.73 -4.20 8.22
N ARG A 123 5.71 -3.93 7.40
CA ARG A 123 5.80 -3.66 5.97
C ARG A 123 5.21 -2.29 5.70
N TRP A 124 5.86 -1.49 4.88
CA TRP A 124 5.47 -0.10 4.62
C TRP A 124 4.24 -0.02 3.72
N PRO A 125 3.24 0.82 4.02
CA PRO A 125 2.13 1.09 3.13
C PRO A 125 2.60 1.84 1.88
N VAL A 126 1.75 1.81 0.84
CA VAL A 126 1.98 2.49 -0.44
C VAL A 126 1.03 3.67 -0.54
N LEU A 127 1.59 4.85 -0.68
CA LEU A 127 0.88 6.13 -0.80
C LEU A 127 1.20 6.74 -2.16
N ILE A 128 0.28 7.56 -2.70
CA ILE A 128 0.47 8.27 -3.97
C ILE A 128 0.12 9.75 -3.83
N ASP A 129 0.85 10.60 -4.53
CA ASP A 129 0.48 12.00 -4.69
C ASP A 129 -0.81 12.10 -5.52
N ARG A 130 -1.83 12.78 -4.97
CA ARG A 130 -3.14 12.93 -5.61
C ARG A 130 -3.10 13.69 -6.92
N GLY A 131 -2.08 14.51 -7.15
CA GLY A 131 -1.85 15.15 -8.45
C GLY A 131 -1.58 14.16 -9.60
N LEU A 132 -1.22 12.89 -9.29
CA LEU A 132 -1.11 11.81 -10.28
C LEU A 132 -2.47 11.18 -10.63
N LEU A 133 -3.48 11.33 -9.76
CA LEU A 133 -4.83 10.79 -9.94
C LEU A 133 -5.75 11.79 -10.64
N GLU A 134 -5.66 13.06 -10.24
CA GLU A 134 -6.48 14.14 -10.76
C GLU A 134 -5.69 15.46 -10.76
N ALA A 135 -5.83 16.27 -11.79
CA ALA A 135 -5.04 17.50 -11.96
C ALA A 135 -5.21 18.53 -10.82
N SER A 136 -6.34 18.51 -10.11
CA SER A 136 -6.62 19.37 -8.95
C SER A 136 -6.30 18.70 -7.63
N GLY A 137 -5.84 17.43 -7.64
CA GLY A 137 -5.55 16.66 -6.45
C GLY A 137 -4.39 17.24 -5.65
N ALA A 138 -4.56 17.35 -4.34
CA ALA A 138 -3.51 17.80 -3.43
C ALA A 138 -3.34 16.83 -2.27
N GLY A 139 -2.08 16.70 -1.79
CA GLY A 139 -1.72 15.79 -0.71
C GLY A 139 -1.55 14.34 -1.15
N LEU A 140 -1.52 13.43 -0.18
CA LEU A 140 -1.30 12.01 -0.41
C LEU A 140 -2.60 11.20 -0.25
N GLN A 141 -2.65 10.04 -0.89
CA GLN A 141 -3.72 9.06 -0.79
C GLN A 141 -3.14 7.68 -0.56
N ILE A 142 -3.82 6.88 0.26
CA ILE A 142 -3.46 5.49 0.52
C ILE A 142 -3.87 4.64 -0.68
N VAL A 143 -2.91 3.97 -1.31
CA VAL A 143 -3.14 2.98 -2.38
C VAL A 143 -3.26 1.59 -1.77
N GLU A 144 -2.24 1.19 -0.95
CA GLU A 144 -2.22 -0.09 -0.28
C GLU A 144 -1.73 0.07 1.18
N GLY A 145 -2.21 -0.82 2.06
CA GLY A 145 -1.93 -0.73 3.50
C GLY A 145 -3.13 -0.33 4.35
N ARG A 146 -4.34 -0.41 3.81
CA ARG A 146 -5.60 -0.03 4.49
C ARG A 146 -5.75 -0.65 5.88
N THR A 147 -5.43 -1.94 6.03
CA THR A 147 -5.44 -2.61 7.34
C THR A 147 -4.43 -1.98 8.29
N ARG A 148 -3.21 -1.68 7.82
CA ARG A 148 -2.12 -1.06 8.61
C ARG A 148 -2.51 0.34 9.07
N VAL A 149 -3.05 1.15 8.16
CA VAL A 149 -3.55 2.51 8.49
C VAL A 149 -4.77 2.44 9.39
N GLY A 150 -5.68 1.49 9.20
CA GLY A 150 -6.80 1.26 10.10
C GLY A 150 -6.35 0.89 11.52
N ILE A 151 -5.36 0.00 11.65
CA ILE A 151 -4.74 -0.31 12.95
C ILE A 151 -4.16 0.96 13.59
N LEU A 152 -3.38 1.76 12.85
CA LEU A 152 -2.83 3.02 13.33
C LEU A 152 -3.92 3.96 13.83
N LYS A 153 -4.94 4.22 13.01
CA LYS A 153 -6.08 5.09 13.35
C LYS A 153 -6.83 4.61 14.59
N GLY A 154 -7.06 3.30 14.70
CA GLY A 154 -7.74 2.70 15.85
C GLY A 154 -6.91 2.79 17.14
N ARG A 155 -5.60 2.57 17.06
CA ARG A 155 -4.68 2.72 18.20
C ARG A 155 -4.58 4.16 18.68
N LEU A 156 -4.47 5.13 17.76
CA LEU A 156 -4.51 6.56 18.08
C LEU A 156 -5.82 6.94 18.81
N LYS A 157 -6.98 6.50 18.31
CA LYS A 157 -8.28 6.73 18.96
C LYS A 157 -8.37 6.15 20.37
N LYS A 158 -7.70 5.03 20.62
CA LYS A 158 -7.64 4.36 21.94
C LYS A 158 -6.57 4.92 22.88
N GLY A 159 -5.74 5.87 22.45
CA GLY A 159 -4.59 6.35 23.20
C GLY A 159 -3.51 5.29 23.44
N ALA A 160 -3.46 4.26 22.58
CA ALA A 160 -2.45 3.22 22.67
C ALA A 160 -1.11 3.73 22.11
N PHE A 161 0.00 3.10 22.51
CA PHE A 161 1.32 3.47 22.03
C PHE A 161 1.42 3.29 20.50
N VAL A 162 1.81 4.37 19.82
CA VAL A 162 2.21 4.41 18.40
C VAL A 162 3.47 5.25 18.24
N ALA A 163 4.30 4.95 17.26
CA ALA A 163 5.42 5.80 16.89
C ALA A 163 4.91 7.17 16.38
N GLU A 164 5.67 8.23 16.60
CA GLU A 164 5.32 9.57 16.14
C GLU A 164 5.35 9.67 14.62
N HIS A 165 6.32 8.99 13.98
CA HIS A 165 6.49 8.93 12.53
C HIS A 165 6.51 7.48 12.06
N HIS A 166 6.00 7.26 10.85
CA HIS A 166 5.97 5.95 10.21
C HIS A 166 6.54 6.02 8.80
N LEU A 167 7.34 5.03 8.43
CA LEU A 167 7.84 4.90 7.07
C LEU A 167 6.73 4.42 6.13
N ALA A 168 6.66 5.03 4.95
CA ALA A 168 5.77 4.64 3.86
C ALA A 168 6.45 4.83 2.51
N TRP A 169 6.11 4.03 1.52
CA TRP A 169 6.44 4.30 0.14
C TRP A 169 5.55 5.41 -0.40
N VAL A 170 6.15 6.47 -0.94
CA VAL A 170 5.43 7.62 -1.49
C VAL A 170 5.73 7.78 -2.97
N GLY A 171 4.70 7.56 -3.80
CA GLY A 171 4.76 7.79 -5.25
C GLY A 171 4.51 9.25 -5.58
N ARG A 172 5.46 9.88 -6.26
CA ARG A 172 5.39 11.28 -6.68
C ARG A 172 5.57 11.40 -8.19
N PRO A 173 5.10 12.47 -8.85
CA PRO A 173 5.40 12.71 -10.25
C PRO A 173 6.92 12.71 -10.50
N ASN A 174 7.33 12.08 -11.61
CA ASN A 174 8.68 12.27 -12.12
C ASN A 174 8.87 13.76 -12.48
N PRO A 175 10.06 14.34 -12.22
CA PRO A 175 10.36 15.72 -12.57
C PRO A 175 10.30 15.97 -14.08
#